data_d6dd9db1ac5335eab58d903ee6b99519
#
_entry.id   d6dd9db1ac5335eab58d903ee6b99519
#
_cell.length_a   1.000
_cell.length_b   1.000
_cell.length_c   1.000
_cell.angle_alpha   90.00
_cell.angle_beta   90.00
_cell.angle_gamma   90.00
#
_symmetry.space_group_name_H-M   'P 1'
#
loop_
_entity.id
_entity.type
_entity.pdbx_description
1 polymer ?
#
loop_
_entity_poly.entity_id
_entity_poly.type
_entity_poly.pdbx_seq_one_letter_code
_entity_poly.pdbx_strand_id
1 'polypeptide(L)'
;MRVAPRPVGDIAQELGGDVVGSAQALVDHIAGIENAGAGALTFLSNRRYVPHLATTQATAVLVHPGIEPVPNGPTLIRVTDPYAAFARVLAWMYPRHRPSAGVHPRAVVADDAVVDGVFVDALAVVGAGAIIGAGSWIEPGVVVGAGARIGVDAHLMANAVVAPGCTLGDRVVLNPGAVVGGDGFGFAPTATGHEKIPQRGSATLADDVEVGSNSCIDRSALPGTTTTVGPGSKLDNLVQVGHGATLGRGVRMVAYSGVAGSSTLGDHVTLAAKAAVLGHRTIGDGVAVGAASVVHDAQPDGARVTGIPAINHRTWLRAATAFSELPNVLRALRDLRRRVKALEEARDHE
;
A
#
# COMPACT_ATOMS: atom_id res chain seq x y z
N MET A 1 22.63 6.07 -13.07
CA MET A 1 22.28 7.28 -13.86
C MET A 1 22.78 8.48 -13.07
N ARG A 2 23.55 9.39 -13.70
CA ARG A 2 24.01 10.63 -13.08
C ARG A 2 23.16 11.80 -13.56
N VAL A 3 22.92 12.75 -12.67
CA VAL A 3 22.18 13.98 -12.95
C VAL A 3 23.10 15.20 -12.82
N ALA A 4 22.60 16.40 -13.11
CA ALA A 4 23.37 17.62 -12.88
C ALA A 4 23.81 17.70 -11.41
N PRO A 5 25.11 17.92 -11.13
CA PRO A 5 25.63 17.98 -9.77
C PRO A 5 24.96 19.09 -8.96
N ARG A 6 24.59 18.81 -7.71
CA ARG A 6 23.99 19.76 -6.77
C ARG A 6 24.84 19.86 -5.51
N PRO A 7 25.08 21.06 -4.96
CA PRO A 7 25.73 21.24 -3.67
C PRO A 7 24.95 20.58 -2.54
N VAL A 8 25.66 19.96 -1.60
CA VAL A 8 25.07 19.36 -0.39
C VAL A 8 24.28 20.40 0.41
N GLY A 9 24.77 21.63 0.47
CA GLY A 9 24.09 22.73 1.16
C GLY A 9 22.71 23.03 0.60
N ASP A 10 22.55 23.02 -0.72
CA ASP A 10 21.25 23.28 -1.37
C ASP A 10 20.26 22.14 -1.06
N ILE A 11 20.73 20.90 -1.09
CA ILE A 11 19.91 19.73 -0.73
C ILE A 11 19.48 19.81 0.74
N ALA A 12 20.39 20.16 1.63
CA ALA A 12 20.09 20.31 3.06
C ALA A 12 19.06 21.43 3.30
N GLN A 13 19.20 22.56 2.64
CA GLN A 13 18.25 23.69 2.75
C GLN A 13 16.84 23.29 2.32
N GLU A 14 16.68 22.60 1.20
CA GLU A 14 15.37 22.13 0.72
C GLU A 14 14.73 21.08 1.67
N LEU A 15 15.54 20.32 2.38
CA LEU A 15 15.07 19.33 3.35
C LEU A 15 14.81 19.92 4.75
N GLY A 16 15.22 21.17 4.99
CA GLY A 16 15.22 21.78 6.33
C GLY A 16 16.21 21.09 7.27
N GLY A 17 17.35 20.65 6.75
CA GLY A 17 18.38 19.91 7.47
C GLY A 17 19.67 20.71 7.70
N ASP A 18 20.47 20.25 8.67
CA ASP A 18 21.77 20.82 9.01
C ASP A 18 22.93 20.06 8.36
N VAL A 19 23.93 20.80 7.83
CA VAL A 19 25.13 20.20 7.23
C VAL A 19 26.26 20.10 8.24
N VAL A 20 26.83 18.91 8.38
CA VAL A 20 28.10 18.70 9.14
C VAL A 20 29.13 18.19 8.16
N GLY A 21 30.09 19.04 7.81
CA GLY A 21 31.11 18.80 6.78
C GLY A 21 31.05 19.85 5.67
N SER A 22 31.30 19.45 4.41
CA SER A 22 31.39 20.36 3.27
C SER A 22 30.00 20.60 2.61
N ALA A 23 29.44 21.80 2.81
CA ALA A 23 28.22 22.23 2.12
C ALA A 23 28.43 22.41 0.60
N GLN A 24 29.67 22.61 0.15
CA GLN A 24 30.05 22.79 -1.26
C GLN A 24 30.32 21.47 -1.99
N ALA A 25 30.38 20.35 -1.28
CA ALA A 25 30.53 19.04 -1.91
C ALA A 25 29.39 18.78 -2.88
N LEU A 26 29.69 18.15 -4.03
CA LEU A 26 28.72 17.96 -5.10
C LEU A 26 28.19 16.52 -5.11
N VAL A 27 26.88 16.41 -5.22
CA VAL A 27 26.15 15.15 -5.38
C VAL A 27 25.53 15.11 -6.78
N ASP A 28 25.76 14.02 -7.51
CA ASP A 28 25.23 13.81 -8.87
C ASP A 28 24.47 12.50 -9.05
N HIS A 29 24.42 11.66 -8.02
CA HIS A 29 23.64 10.41 -8.04
C HIS A 29 23.31 9.89 -6.64
N ILE A 30 22.43 8.90 -6.59
CA ILE A 30 22.03 8.21 -5.37
C ILE A 30 22.53 6.77 -5.41
N ALA A 31 23.04 6.27 -4.28
CA ALA A 31 23.49 4.89 -4.14
C ALA A 31 23.20 4.33 -2.75
N GLY A 32 23.18 3.01 -2.60
CA GLY A 32 23.14 2.35 -1.28
C GLY A 32 24.44 2.58 -0.53
N ILE A 33 24.40 2.69 0.80
CA ILE A 33 25.54 3.06 1.64
C ILE A 33 26.77 2.15 1.46
N GLU A 34 26.54 0.89 1.14
CA GLU A 34 27.59 -0.12 0.95
C GLU A 34 28.33 0.04 -0.39
N ASN A 35 27.66 0.65 -1.39
CA ASN A 35 28.17 0.78 -2.76
C ASN A 35 28.34 2.24 -3.19
N ALA A 36 28.14 3.20 -2.27
CA ALA A 36 28.21 4.60 -2.55
C ALA A 36 29.67 5.03 -2.75
N GLY A 37 29.94 5.69 -3.89
CA GLY A 37 31.24 6.29 -4.23
C GLY A 37 31.21 7.82 -4.24
N ALA A 38 32.26 8.44 -4.75
CA ALA A 38 32.32 9.88 -4.91
C ALA A 38 31.20 10.43 -5.80
N GLY A 39 30.54 11.51 -5.38
CA GLY A 39 29.35 12.09 -6.01
C GLY A 39 28.04 11.45 -5.54
N ALA A 40 28.07 10.39 -4.74
CA ALA A 40 26.86 9.75 -4.26
C ALA A 40 26.25 10.44 -3.03
N LEU A 41 24.92 10.54 -2.99
CA LEU A 41 24.13 10.72 -1.78
C LEU A 41 23.55 9.37 -1.34
N THR A 42 23.58 9.11 -0.05
CA THR A 42 22.92 7.95 0.56
C THR A 42 22.17 8.35 1.83
N PHE A 43 21.56 7.39 2.51
CA PHE A 43 20.87 7.64 3.77
C PHE A 43 21.12 6.55 4.80
N LEU A 44 20.91 6.89 6.07
CA LEU A 44 21.02 6.01 7.21
C LEU A 44 19.82 6.22 8.14
N SER A 45 18.80 5.37 8.01
CA SER A 45 17.61 5.39 8.87
C SER A 45 17.67 4.35 10.00
N ASN A 46 18.51 3.32 9.86
CA ASN A 46 18.64 2.25 10.85
C ASN A 46 20.03 2.28 11.48
N ARG A 47 20.09 2.35 12.81
CA ARG A 47 21.35 2.39 13.60
C ARG A 47 22.29 1.22 13.32
N ARG A 48 21.80 0.10 12.87
CA ARG A 48 22.59 -1.06 12.46
C ARG A 48 23.60 -0.75 11.35
N TYR A 49 23.32 0.25 10.52
CA TYR A 49 24.19 0.68 9.42
C TYR A 49 25.18 1.79 9.79
N VAL A 50 25.17 2.30 11.04
CA VAL A 50 26.13 3.34 11.51
C VAL A 50 27.58 2.96 11.27
N PRO A 51 28.04 1.71 11.46
CA PRO A 51 29.42 1.33 11.17
C PRO A 51 29.85 1.59 9.72
N HIS A 52 28.93 1.57 8.76
CA HIS A 52 29.25 1.87 7.36
C HIS A 52 29.66 3.32 7.11
N LEU A 53 29.38 4.27 8.04
CA LEU A 53 29.86 5.65 7.91
C LEU A 53 31.39 5.75 7.87
N ALA A 54 32.09 4.83 8.53
CA ALA A 54 33.54 4.79 8.55
C ALA A 54 34.16 4.22 7.26
N THR A 55 33.40 3.52 6.45
CA THR A 55 33.91 2.80 5.26
C THR A 55 33.30 3.27 3.95
N THR A 56 32.14 3.93 3.98
CA THR A 56 31.50 4.43 2.76
C THR A 56 32.33 5.51 2.09
N GLN A 57 32.33 5.52 0.76
CA GLN A 57 32.92 6.56 -0.07
C GLN A 57 31.85 7.56 -0.57
N ALA A 58 30.68 7.57 0.02
CA ALA A 58 29.63 8.53 -0.31
C ALA A 58 30.10 9.96 -0.07
N THR A 59 29.70 10.88 -0.94
CA THR A 59 29.96 12.31 -0.72
C THR A 59 29.11 12.87 0.42
N ALA A 60 27.85 12.45 0.51
CA ALA A 60 26.96 12.88 1.58
C ALA A 60 26.03 11.76 2.06
N VAL A 61 25.63 11.82 3.34
CA VAL A 61 24.71 10.87 3.97
C VAL A 61 23.62 11.61 4.73
N LEU A 62 22.34 11.32 4.42
CA LEU A 62 21.19 11.75 5.21
C LEU A 62 21.13 10.93 6.50
N VAL A 63 21.13 11.59 7.65
CA VAL A 63 21.19 10.95 8.97
C VAL A 63 20.25 11.62 9.98
N HIS A 64 19.91 10.90 11.06
CA HIS A 64 19.25 11.51 12.22
C HIS A 64 20.18 12.51 12.95
N PRO A 65 19.63 13.55 13.62
CA PRO A 65 20.42 14.59 14.29
C PRO A 65 21.44 14.08 15.32
N GLY A 66 21.16 12.95 15.97
CA GLY A 66 22.04 12.35 16.98
C GLY A 66 23.16 11.44 16.43
N ILE A 67 23.40 11.45 15.11
CA ILE A 67 24.53 10.73 14.52
C ILE A 67 25.76 11.63 14.48
N GLU A 68 26.86 11.16 15.09
CA GLU A 68 28.13 11.87 15.11
C GLU A 68 28.94 11.61 13.83
N PRO A 69 29.66 12.63 13.34
CA PRO A 69 30.56 12.46 12.19
C PRO A 69 31.73 11.55 12.56
N VAL A 70 32.20 10.79 11.58
CA VAL A 70 33.43 9.99 11.72
C VAL A 70 34.62 10.73 11.12
N PRO A 71 35.86 10.57 11.66
CA PRO A 71 37.04 11.17 11.08
C PRO A 71 37.22 10.78 9.59
N ASN A 72 37.45 11.77 8.74
CA ASN A 72 37.58 11.61 7.29
C ASN A 72 36.35 10.94 6.60
N GLY A 73 35.20 10.97 7.25
CA GLY A 73 33.96 10.40 6.72
C GLY A 73 33.22 11.34 5.76
N PRO A 74 32.05 10.92 5.30
CA PRO A 74 31.21 11.69 4.38
C PRO A 74 30.65 12.96 5.06
N THR A 75 30.20 13.91 4.26
CA THR A 75 29.39 15.03 4.76
C THR A 75 28.04 14.50 5.23
N LEU A 76 27.61 14.88 6.43
CA LEU A 76 26.31 14.49 6.97
C LEU A 76 25.28 15.60 6.72
N ILE A 77 24.08 15.21 6.30
CA ILE A 77 22.89 16.06 6.30
C ILE A 77 21.97 15.54 7.41
N ARG A 78 21.86 16.27 8.50
CA ARG A 78 21.01 15.91 9.64
C ARG A 78 19.58 16.32 9.39
N VAL A 79 18.65 15.36 9.38
CA VAL A 79 17.23 15.57 9.14
C VAL A 79 16.40 14.74 10.14
N THR A 80 15.20 15.19 10.45
CA THR A 80 14.32 14.51 11.41
C THR A 80 13.96 13.08 10.94
N ASP A 81 13.70 12.89 9.65
CA ASP A 81 13.40 11.59 9.04
C ASP A 81 14.27 11.37 7.79
N PRO A 82 15.42 10.69 7.92
CA PRO A 82 16.33 10.41 6.80
C PRO A 82 15.69 9.58 5.67
N TYR A 83 14.71 8.72 5.99
CA TYR A 83 14.06 7.89 4.97
C TYR A 83 13.08 8.70 4.13
N ALA A 84 12.27 9.54 4.77
CA ALA A 84 11.38 10.46 4.05
C ALA A 84 12.19 11.51 3.26
N ALA A 85 13.28 12.03 3.81
CA ALA A 85 14.19 12.94 3.12
C ALA A 85 14.80 12.28 1.88
N PHE A 86 15.25 11.04 2.00
CA PHE A 86 15.77 10.26 0.87
C PHE A 86 14.74 10.11 -0.25
N ALA A 87 13.48 9.78 0.07
CA ALA A 87 12.42 9.67 -0.91
C ALA A 87 12.18 10.99 -1.67
N ARG A 88 12.23 12.14 -0.96
CA ARG A 88 12.11 13.47 -1.58
C ARG A 88 13.27 13.75 -2.54
N VAL A 89 14.51 13.52 -2.09
CA VAL A 89 15.70 13.73 -2.93
C VAL A 89 15.67 12.83 -4.16
N LEU A 90 15.25 11.57 -4.00
CA LEU A 90 15.12 10.64 -5.12
C LEU A 90 14.12 11.17 -6.17
N ALA A 91 12.98 11.68 -5.72
CA ALA A 91 11.97 12.27 -6.61
C ALA A 91 12.47 13.53 -7.33
N TRP A 92 13.27 14.38 -6.67
CA TRP A 92 13.86 15.58 -7.28
C TRP A 92 14.97 15.26 -8.27
N MET A 93 15.82 14.31 -7.93
CA MET A 93 16.97 13.95 -8.79
C MET A 93 16.53 13.14 -10.01
N TYR A 94 15.45 12.37 -9.90
CA TYR A 94 14.96 11.52 -10.99
C TYR A 94 13.45 11.76 -11.23
N PRO A 95 13.07 12.99 -11.63
CA PRO A 95 11.67 13.29 -11.88
C PRO A 95 11.14 12.43 -13.04
N ARG A 96 9.93 11.92 -12.88
CA ARG A 96 9.23 11.34 -14.02
C ARG A 96 8.90 12.44 -15.02
N HIS A 97 9.32 12.26 -16.25
CA HIS A 97 9.01 13.19 -17.34
C HIS A 97 7.52 13.06 -17.67
N ARG A 98 6.74 14.07 -17.32
CA ARG A 98 5.34 14.14 -17.74
C ARG A 98 5.27 14.72 -19.15
N PRO A 99 4.56 14.08 -20.09
CA PRO A 99 4.36 14.66 -21.41
C PRO A 99 3.49 15.92 -21.34
N SER A 100 3.57 16.74 -22.36
CA SER A 100 2.68 17.92 -22.49
C SER A 100 1.23 17.48 -22.73
N ALA A 101 0.28 18.23 -22.21
CA ALA A 101 -1.14 17.96 -22.43
C ALA A 101 -1.49 17.85 -23.92
N GLY A 102 -2.38 16.93 -24.24
CA GLY A 102 -2.83 16.64 -25.59
C GLY A 102 -3.36 15.24 -25.74
N VAL A 103 -4.17 15.02 -26.77
CA VAL A 103 -4.74 13.72 -27.10
C VAL A 103 -3.97 13.11 -28.25
N HIS A 104 -3.39 11.93 -28.04
CA HIS A 104 -2.67 11.20 -29.10
C HIS A 104 -3.65 10.79 -30.23
N PRO A 105 -3.28 10.93 -31.52
CA PRO A 105 -4.20 10.63 -32.63
C PRO A 105 -4.75 9.19 -32.69
N ARG A 106 -4.12 8.27 -31.98
CA ARG A 106 -4.57 6.87 -31.85
C ARG A 106 -5.33 6.58 -30.55
N ALA A 107 -5.61 7.59 -29.74
CA ALA A 107 -6.54 7.47 -28.63
C ALA A 107 -7.99 7.54 -29.13
N VAL A 108 -8.92 6.95 -28.40
CA VAL A 108 -10.35 7.04 -28.66
C VAL A 108 -10.98 7.81 -27.49
N VAL A 109 -11.41 9.05 -27.77
CA VAL A 109 -12.03 9.91 -26.76
C VAL A 109 -13.43 10.25 -27.26
N ALA A 110 -14.46 10.04 -26.44
CA ALA A 110 -15.83 10.40 -26.78
C ALA A 110 -15.98 11.92 -26.91
N ASP A 111 -16.85 12.36 -27.81
CA ASP A 111 -17.03 13.78 -28.16
C ASP A 111 -17.48 14.66 -26.96
N ASP A 112 -18.19 14.07 -26.02
CA ASP A 112 -18.68 14.71 -24.79
C ASP A 112 -17.82 14.49 -23.56
N ALA A 113 -16.66 13.86 -23.71
CA ALA A 113 -15.70 13.71 -22.63
C ALA A 113 -14.89 15.00 -22.43
N VAL A 114 -14.63 15.34 -21.17
CA VAL A 114 -13.84 16.52 -20.79
C VAL A 114 -12.42 16.08 -20.42
N VAL A 115 -11.43 16.50 -21.23
CA VAL A 115 -10.00 16.12 -21.08
C VAL A 115 -9.06 17.33 -21.22
N ASP A 116 -9.53 18.54 -20.87
CA ASP A 116 -8.73 19.76 -21.00
C ASP A 116 -7.52 19.74 -20.05
N GLY A 117 -6.35 20.01 -20.60
CA GLY A 117 -5.10 19.96 -19.83
C GLY A 117 -4.62 18.56 -19.45
N VAL A 118 -5.20 17.51 -20.04
CA VAL A 118 -4.85 16.10 -19.83
C VAL A 118 -3.93 15.60 -20.94
N PHE A 119 -2.98 14.73 -20.64
CA PHE A 119 -2.29 13.94 -21.65
C PHE A 119 -2.96 12.56 -21.77
N VAL A 120 -3.48 12.27 -22.97
CA VAL A 120 -4.11 10.98 -23.32
C VAL A 120 -3.25 10.29 -24.36
N ASP A 121 -2.62 9.18 -23.99
CA ASP A 121 -1.66 8.47 -24.84
C ASP A 121 -2.34 7.52 -25.84
N ALA A 122 -1.53 6.96 -26.71
CA ALA A 122 -1.97 6.05 -27.76
C ALA A 122 -2.78 4.86 -27.21
N LEU A 123 -3.85 4.47 -27.92
CA LEU A 123 -4.70 3.31 -27.56
C LEU A 123 -5.47 3.46 -26.23
N ALA A 124 -5.38 4.60 -25.56
CA ALA A 124 -6.27 4.87 -24.44
C ALA A 124 -7.71 5.11 -24.94
N VAL A 125 -8.69 4.71 -24.14
CA VAL A 125 -10.12 4.88 -24.43
C VAL A 125 -10.76 5.69 -23.30
N VAL A 126 -11.42 6.82 -23.66
CA VAL A 126 -12.18 7.64 -22.72
C VAL A 126 -13.63 7.67 -23.15
N GLY A 127 -14.50 7.13 -22.31
CA GLY A 127 -15.93 6.95 -22.58
C GLY A 127 -16.77 8.23 -22.47
N ALA A 128 -17.99 8.15 -22.96
CA ALA A 128 -18.95 9.24 -23.00
C ALA A 128 -19.20 9.87 -21.62
N GLY A 129 -19.23 11.20 -21.54
CA GLY A 129 -19.47 11.95 -20.32
C GLY A 129 -18.38 11.79 -19.23
N ALA A 130 -17.25 11.18 -19.53
CA ALA A 130 -16.13 11.10 -18.60
C ALA A 130 -15.49 12.48 -18.42
N ILE A 131 -15.06 12.79 -17.18
CA ILE A 131 -14.39 14.03 -16.84
C ILE A 131 -13.05 13.71 -16.19
N ILE A 132 -11.95 14.22 -16.76
CA ILE A 132 -10.59 14.02 -16.25
C ILE A 132 -9.97 15.39 -15.96
N GLY A 133 -9.49 15.57 -14.72
CA GLY A 133 -8.88 16.82 -14.28
C GLY A 133 -7.53 17.09 -14.94
N ALA A 134 -7.23 18.38 -15.08
CA ALA A 134 -5.99 18.86 -15.69
C ALA A 134 -4.72 18.28 -15.01
N GLY A 135 -3.63 18.21 -15.75
CA GLY A 135 -2.36 17.65 -15.28
C GLY A 135 -2.34 16.12 -15.22
N SER A 136 -3.47 15.46 -15.45
CA SER A 136 -3.54 14.00 -15.43
C SER A 136 -2.85 13.39 -16.65
N TRP A 137 -2.28 12.20 -16.43
CA TRP A 137 -1.60 11.43 -17.45
C TRP A 137 -2.25 10.06 -17.61
N ILE A 138 -2.82 9.82 -18.80
CA ILE A 138 -3.52 8.59 -19.18
C ILE A 138 -2.62 7.83 -20.14
N GLU A 139 -1.92 6.81 -19.64
CA GLU A 139 -0.94 6.03 -20.39
C GLU A 139 -1.60 5.08 -21.43
N PRO A 140 -0.79 4.41 -22.28
CA PRO A 140 -1.30 3.56 -23.33
C PRO A 140 -2.21 2.43 -22.84
N GLY A 141 -3.32 2.23 -23.53
CA GLY A 141 -4.26 1.13 -23.27
C GLY A 141 -5.13 1.32 -22.01
N VAL A 142 -5.06 2.45 -21.35
CA VAL A 142 -5.96 2.79 -20.24
C VAL A 142 -7.39 2.90 -20.74
N VAL A 143 -8.35 2.38 -19.96
CA VAL A 143 -9.77 2.50 -20.23
C VAL A 143 -10.44 3.31 -19.12
N VAL A 144 -10.99 4.47 -19.48
CA VAL A 144 -11.84 5.28 -18.60
C VAL A 144 -13.28 5.12 -19.08
N GLY A 145 -14.12 4.50 -18.26
CA GLY A 145 -15.50 4.18 -18.57
C GLY A 145 -16.41 5.43 -18.62
N ALA A 146 -17.57 5.26 -19.24
CA ALA A 146 -18.56 6.33 -19.38
C ALA A 146 -18.97 6.93 -18.03
N GLY A 147 -19.05 8.27 -17.95
CA GLY A 147 -19.42 9.00 -16.75
C GLY A 147 -18.43 8.88 -15.57
N ALA A 148 -17.25 8.30 -15.77
CA ALA A 148 -16.21 8.27 -14.75
C ALA A 148 -15.67 9.68 -14.48
N ARG A 149 -15.30 9.95 -13.23
CA ARG A 149 -14.73 11.23 -12.79
C ARG A 149 -13.35 11.02 -12.21
N ILE A 150 -12.38 11.75 -12.71
CA ILE A 150 -10.97 11.66 -12.27
C ILE A 150 -10.52 13.07 -11.92
N GLY A 151 -9.94 13.24 -10.73
CA GLY A 151 -9.43 14.53 -10.25
C GLY A 151 -8.18 14.99 -11.01
N VAL A 152 -7.57 16.07 -10.53
CA VAL A 152 -6.37 16.65 -11.14
C VAL A 152 -5.11 15.84 -10.82
N ASP A 153 -4.10 15.98 -11.69
CA ASP A 153 -2.77 15.36 -11.49
C ASP A 153 -2.77 13.84 -11.29
N ALA A 154 -3.83 13.14 -11.71
CA ALA A 154 -3.88 11.69 -11.64
C ALA A 154 -2.90 11.05 -12.65
N HIS A 155 -2.38 9.85 -12.31
CA HIS A 155 -1.53 9.08 -13.20
C HIS A 155 -2.07 7.66 -13.35
N LEU A 156 -2.70 7.39 -14.47
CA LEU A 156 -3.22 6.08 -14.82
C LEU A 156 -2.22 5.41 -15.76
N MET A 157 -1.53 4.40 -15.25
CA MET A 157 -0.49 3.69 -16.00
C MET A 157 -1.09 2.65 -16.93
N ALA A 158 -0.25 2.15 -17.82
CA ALA A 158 -0.67 1.30 -18.93
C ALA A 158 -1.66 0.19 -18.55
N ASN A 159 -2.73 0.07 -19.35
CA ASN A 159 -3.80 -0.93 -19.19
C ASN A 159 -4.60 -0.84 -17.86
N ALA A 160 -4.48 0.24 -17.09
CA ALA A 160 -5.38 0.45 -15.95
C ALA A 160 -6.82 0.68 -16.43
N VAL A 161 -7.80 0.28 -15.63
CA VAL A 161 -9.22 0.39 -15.96
C VAL A 161 -9.95 1.12 -14.84
N VAL A 162 -10.67 2.18 -15.20
CA VAL A 162 -11.68 2.83 -14.35
C VAL A 162 -13.04 2.55 -14.98
N ALA A 163 -13.85 1.74 -14.33
CA ALA A 163 -15.14 1.30 -14.85
C ALA A 163 -16.17 2.44 -14.85
N PRO A 164 -17.27 2.34 -15.62
CA PRO A 164 -18.26 3.39 -15.72
C PRO A 164 -18.81 3.87 -14.37
N GLY A 165 -18.96 5.20 -14.22
CA GLY A 165 -19.53 5.86 -13.04
C GLY A 165 -18.65 5.80 -11.77
N CYS A 166 -17.40 5.35 -11.86
CA CYS A 166 -16.46 5.38 -10.74
C CYS A 166 -15.78 6.75 -10.59
N THR A 167 -15.32 7.06 -9.39
CA THR A 167 -14.70 8.35 -9.08
C THR A 167 -13.30 8.16 -8.49
N LEU A 168 -12.32 8.89 -9.00
CA LEU A 168 -10.97 9.02 -8.46
C LEU A 168 -10.76 10.49 -8.03
N GLY A 169 -10.22 10.70 -6.85
CA GLY A 169 -9.80 12.03 -6.37
C GLY A 169 -8.54 12.54 -7.06
N ASP A 170 -7.96 13.57 -6.49
CA ASP A 170 -6.75 14.21 -7.01
C ASP A 170 -5.50 13.36 -6.73
N ARG A 171 -4.51 13.43 -7.63
CA ARG A 171 -3.20 12.76 -7.48
C ARG A 171 -3.28 11.26 -7.29
N VAL A 172 -4.38 10.64 -7.70
CA VAL A 172 -4.52 9.18 -7.65
C VAL A 172 -3.55 8.55 -8.66
N VAL A 173 -2.88 7.48 -8.21
CA VAL A 173 -1.99 6.68 -9.06
C VAL A 173 -2.58 5.27 -9.21
N LEU A 174 -2.84 4.86 -10.45
CA LEU A 174 -3.16 3.47 -10.78
C LEU A 174 -1.97 2.85 -11.51
N ASN A 175 -1.33 1.87 -10.91
CA ASN A 175 -0.23 1.13 -11.54
C ASN A 175 -0.75 0.21 -12.66
N PRO A 176 0.14 -0.34 -13.52
CA PRO A 176 -0.30 -1.10 -14.70
C PRO A 176 -1.28 -2.22 -14.37
N GLY A 177 -2.36 -2.27 -15.14
CA GLY A 177 -3.39 -3.31 -14.98
C GLY A 177 -4.28 -3.19 -13.73
N ALA A 178 -4.18 -2.14 -12.93
CA ALA A 178 -5.10 -1.91 -11.82
C ALA A 178 -6.53 -1.68 -12.32
N VAL A 179 -7.53 -2.26 -11.63
CA VAL A 179 -8.95 -2.17 -12.01
C VAL A 179 -9.76 -1.55 -10.87
N VAL A 180 -10.44 -0.45 -11.16
CA VAL A 180 -11.37 0.21 -10.23
C VAL A 180 -12.78 0.10 -10.76
N GLY A 181 -13.67 -0.54 -10.00
CA GLY A 181 -15.08 -0.69 -10.32
C GLY A 181 -15.43 -1.94 -11.13
N GLY A 182 -14.58 -2.97 -11.10
CA GLY A 182 -14.97 -4.31 -11.57
C GLY A 182 -16.18 -4.86 -10.80
N ASP A 183 -16.91 -5.81 -11.38
CA ASP A 183 -18.01 -6.46 -10.67
C ASP A 183 -17.50 -7.26 -9.47
N GLY A 184 -18.10 -7.06 -8.31
CA GLY A 184 -17.86 -7.88 -7.13
C GLY A 184 -18.36 -9.31 -7.31
N PHE A 185 -17.83 -10.22 -6.48
CA PHE A 185 -18.27 -11.61 -6.44
C PHE A 185 -19.64 -11.72 -5.76
N GLY A 186 -20.70 -11.77 -6.56
CA GLY A 186 -22.07 -11.86 -6.09
C GLY A 186 -22.85 -12.90 -6.91
N PHE A 187 -23.18 -14.05 -6.29
CA PHE A 187 -23.95 -15.12 -6.89
C PHE A 187 -24.91 -15.73 -5.86
N ALA A 188 -26.17 -15.91 -6.26
CA ALA A 188 -27.17 -16.63 -5.48
C ALA A 188 -27.14 -18.11 -5.86
N PRO A 189 -26.92 -19.04 -4.91
CA PRO A 189 -27.00 -20.47 -5.21
C PRO A 189 -28.45 -20.85 -5.49
N THR A 190 -28.68 -21.65 -6.53
CA THR A 190 -29.97 -22.19 -6.92
C THR A 190 -29.91 -23.72 -7.04
N ALA A 191 -31.03 -24.39 -7.20
CA ALA A 191 -31.08 -25.83 -7.37
C ALA A 191 -30.31 -26.30 -8.68
N THR A 192 -30.17 -25.40 -9.67
CA THR A 192 -29.59 -25.71 -10.99
C THR A 192 -28.23 -25.02 -11.22
N GLY A 193 -27.70 -24.29 -10.24
CA GLY A 193 -26.42 -23.58 -10.39
C GLY A 193 -26.34 -22.28 -9.60
N HIS A 194 -25.77 -21.25 -10.21
CA HIS A 194 -25.58 -19.94 -9.60
C HIS A 194 -26.20 -18.85 -10.47
N GLU A 195 -27.03 -18.01 -9.87
CA GLU A 195 -27.57 -16.82 -10.52
C GLU A 195 -26.72 -15.60 -10.16
N LYS A 196 -26.23 -14.86 -11.17
CA LYS A 196 -25.40 -13.67 -10.94
C LYS A 196 -26.23 -12.54 -10.35
N ILE A 197 -25.75 -11.95 -9.25
CA ILE A 197 -26.26 -10.72 -8.68
C ILE A 197 -25.56 -9.55 -9.41
N PRO A 198 -26.29 -8.76 -10.24
CA PRO A 198 -25.70 -7.63 -10.96
C PRO A 198 -25.14 -6.59 -9.98
N GLN A 199 -23.93 -6.10 -10.26
CA GLN A 199 -23.30 -5.07 -9.46
C GLN A 199 -23.60 -3.69 -10.07
N ARG A 200 -24.38 -2.86 -9.39
CA ARG A 200 -24.95 -1.60 -9.93
C ARG A 200 -24.50 -0.34 -9.18
N GLY A 201 -23.72 -0.49 -8.12
CA GLY A 201 -23.09 0.61 -7.42
C GLY A 201 -21.82 1.10 -8.13
N SER A 202 -20.97 1.82 -7.40
CA SER A 202 -19.72 2.40 -7.90
C SER A 202 -18.55 2.04 -7.00
N ALA A 203 -17.35 2.54 -7.38
CA ALA A 203 -16.17 2.60 -6.53
C ALA A 203 -15.64 4.04 -6.50
N THR A 204 -15.17 4.48 -5.34
CA THR A 204 -14.62 5.82 -5.13
C THR A 204 -13.29 5.73 -4.41
N LEU A 205 -12.25 6.30 -5.01
CA LEU A 205 -10.95 6.49 -4.40
C LEU A 205 -10.78 7.97 -4.07
N ALA A 206 -10.40 8.29 -2.85
CA ALA A 206 -10.12 9.66 -2.44
C ALA A 206 -8.71 10.12 -2.92
N ASP A 207 -8.33 11.36 -2.57
CA ASP A 207 -7.06 11.96 -2.97
C ASP A 207 -5.84 11.15 -2.50
N ASP A 208 -4.76 11.24 -3.28
CA ASP A 208 -3.46 10.63 -2.97
C ASP A 208 -3.48 9.10 -2.78
N VAL A 209 -4.52 8.42 -3.24
CA VAL A 209 -4.58 6.95 -3.23
C VAL A 209 -3.65 6.40 -4.31
N GLU A 210 -2.91 5.35 -3.96
CA GLU A 210 -2.10 4.60 -4.93
C GLU A 210 -2.52 3.13 -4.92
N VAL A 211 -2.75 2.58 -6.12
CA VAL A 211 -3.19 1.20 -6.35
C VAL A 211 -2.13 0.47 -7.16
N GLY A 212 -1.59 -0.59 -6.60
CA GLY A 212 -0.54 -1.42 -7.20
C GLY A 212 -1.02 -2.22 -8.40
N SER A 213 -0.06 -2.77 -9.13
CA SER A 213 -0.31 -3.49 -10.39
C SER A 213 -1.25 -4.68 -10.20
N ASN A 214 -2.22 -4.82 -11.12
CA ASN A 214 -3.22 -5.88 -11.13
C ASN A 214 -4.06 -5.99 -9.83
N SER A 215 -4.13 -4.93 -9.05
CA SER A 215 -5.03 -4.85 -7.90
C SER A 215 -6.43 -4.48 -8.33
N CYS A 216 -7.44 -5.04 -7.66
CA CYS A 216 -8.83 -4.87 -7.99
C CYS A 216 -9.60 -4.23 -6.83
N ILE A 217 -10.34 -3.17 -7.12
CA ILE A 217 -11.33 -2.57 -6.23
C ILE A 217 -12.69 -2.77 -6.88
N ASP A 218 -13.50 -3.68 -6.32
CA ASP A 218 -14.82 -4.01 -6.85
C ASP A 218 -15.80 -2.85 -6.61
N ARG A 219 -16.74 -2.67 -7.53
CA ARG A 219 -17.88 -1.78 -7.32
C ARG A 219 -18.82 -2.33 -6.26
N SER A 220 -19.56 -1.48 -5.60
CA SER A 220 -20.62 -1.90 -4.71
C SER A 220 -21.80 -2.56 -5.47
N ALA A 221 -22.53 -3.44 -4.78
CA ALA A 221 -23.59 -4.21 -5.42
C ALA A 221 -24.85 -3.39 -5.73
N LEU A 222 -25.27 -2.51 -4.81
CA LEU A 222 -26.55 -1.82 -4.91
C LEU A 222 -26.45 -0.45 -5.58
N PRO A 223 -27.43 -0.03 -6.38
CA PRO A 223 -27.49 1.33 -6.92
C PRO A 223 -27.39 2.37 -5.79
N GLY A 224 -26.64 3.44 -6.05
CA GLY A 224 -26.44 4.53 -5.08
C GLY A 224 -25.48 4.21 -3.93
N THR A 225 -24.89 3.00 -3.89
CA THR A 225 -23.84 2.65 -2.94
C THR A 225 -22.47 2.60 -3.61
N THR A 226 -21.41 2.73 -2.82
CA THR A 226 -20.04 2.76 -3.35
C THR A 226 -19.08 1.96 -2.44
N THR A 227 -18.10 1.33 -3.05
CA THR A 227 -16.89 0.85 -2.37
C THR A 227 -15.92 2.02 -2.23
N THR A 228 -15.41 2.30 -1.03
CA THR A 228 -14.61 3.51 -0.78
C THR A 228 -13.22 3.19 -0.31
N VAL A 229 -12.23 3.95 -0.83
CA VAL A 229 -10.85 3.94 -0.35
C VAL A 229 -10.48 5.37 0.09
N GLY A 230 -10.20 5.53 1.38
CA GLY A 230 -9.90 6.80 2.01
C GLY A 230 -8.56 7.40 1.58
N PRO A 231 -8.37 8.73 1.79
CA PRO A 231 -7.26 9.48 1.24
C PRO A 231 -5.90 8.99 1.76
N GLY A 232 -4.89 9.08 0.89
CA GLY A 232 -3.52 8.70 1.19
C GLY A 232 -3.28 7.19 1.37
N SER A 233 -4.29 6.35 1.14
CA SER A 233 -4.15 4.90 1.23
C SER A 233 -3.23 4.35 0.13
N LYS A 234 -2.46 3.30 0.48
CA LYS A 234 -1.49 2.67 -0.42
C LYS A 234 -1.77 1.17 -0.48
N LEU A 235 -2.17 0.73 -1.65
CA LEU A 235 -2.45 -0.66 -1.96
C LEU A 235 -1.35 -1.18 -2.87
N ASP A 236 -0.66 -2.22 -2.46
CA ASP A 236 0.40 -2.88 -3.22
C ASP A 236 -0.18 -3.75 -4.35
N ASN A 237 0.66 -4.50 -5.02
CA ASN A 237 0.27 -5.34 -6.16
C ASN A 237 -0.62 -6.52 -5.74
N LEU A 238 -1.56 -6.89 -6.62
CA LEU A 238 -2.44 -8.05 -6.45
C LEU A 238 -3.29 -7.99 -5.17
N VAL A 239 -3.70 -6.79 -4.78
CA VAL A 239 -4.61 -6.54 -3.66
C VAL A 239 -6.05 -6.66 -4.14
N GLN A 240 -6.95 -7.24 -3.31
CA GLN A 240 -8.38 -7.30 -3.55
C GLN A 240 -9.15 -6.50 -2.52
N VAL A 241 -9.98 -5.56 -2.98
CA VAL A 241 -10.98 -4.86 -2.16
C VAL A 241 -12.37 -5.26 -2.65
N GLY A 242 -13.09 -6.02 -1.85
CA GLY A 242 -14.42 -6.54 -2.19
C GLY A 242 -15.51 -5.46 -2.19
N HIS A 243 -16.61 -5.78 -2.87
CA HIS A 243 -17.75 -4.90 -3.06
C HIS A 243 -18.32 -4.31 -1.75
N GLY A 244 -18.62 -3.03 -1.72
CA GLY A 244 -19.21 -2.36 -0.55
C GLY A 244 -18.25 -2.25 0.66
N ALA A 245 -16.96 -2.55 0.49
CA ALA A 245 -15.97 -2.32 1.52
C ALA A 245 -15.68 -0.82 1.68
N THR A 246 -15.35 -0.42 2.91
CA THR A 246 -14.95 0.94 3.25
C THR A 246 -13.58 0.92 3.91
N LEU A 247 -12.60 1.59 3.29
CA LEU A 247 -11.27 1.76 3.83
C LEU A 247 -11.08 3.21 4.27
N GLY A 248 -10.61 3.42 5.51
CA GLY A 248 -10.31 4.72 6.07
C GLY A 248 -9.08 5.39 5.44
N ARG A 249 -8.64 6.47 6.05
CA ARG A 249 -7.46 7.26 5.65
C ARG A 249 -6.17 6.47 5.87
N GLY A 250 -5.23 6.57 4.93
CA GLY A 250 -3.86 6.09 5.13
C GLY A 250 -3.75 4.57 5.35
N VAL A 251 -4.74 3.80 4.89
CA VAL A 251 -4.71 2.33 4.96
C VAL A 251 -3.56 1.82 4.10
N ARG A 252 -2.83 0.83 4.59
CA ARG A 252 -1.74 0.17 3.87
C ARG A 252 -2.06 -1.31 3.68
N MET A 253 -2.15 -1.73 2.44
CA MET A 253 -2.38 -3.11 2.06
C MET A 253 -1.18 -3.62 1.26
N VAL A 254 -0.42 -4.55 1.85
CA VAL A 254 0.76 -5.13 1.19
C VAL A 254 0.31 -6.27 0.25
N ALA A 255 1.17 -6.63 -0.68
CA ALA A 255 0.86 -7.54 -1.79
C ALA A 255 0.07 -8.79 -1.38
N TYR A 256 -0.88 -9.17 -2.24
CA TYR A 256 -1.80 -10.30 -2.05
C TYR A 256 -2.73 -10.19 -0.83
N SER A 257 -2.79 -9.06 -0.14
CA SER A 257 -3.78 -8.91 0.93
C SER A 257 -5.18 -8.64 0.36
N GLY A 258 -6.21 -8.92 1.16
CA GLY A 258 -7.58 -8.77 0.70
C GLY A 258 -8.55 -8.40 1.82
N VAL A 259 -9.58 -7.65 1.43
CA VAL A 259 -10.73 -7.31 2.26
C VAL A 259 -11.98 -7.80 1.56
N ALA A 260 -12.69 -8.71 2.19
CA ALA A 260 -13.95 -9.22 1.64
C ALA A 260 -15.08 -8.18 1.72
N GLY A 261 -16.14 -8.40 0.95
CA GLY A 261 -17.22 -7.45 0.78
C GLY A 261 -17.87 -6.97 2.06
N SER A 262 -18.35 -5.74 2.06
CA SER A 262 -19.09 -5.08 3.16
C SER A 262 -18.31 -4.97 4.47
N SER A 263 -16.99 -5.03 4.44
CA SER A 263 -16.14 -4.82 5.61
C SER A 263 -15.67 -3.38 5.71
N THR A 264 -15.42 -2.92 6.94
CA THR A 264 -14.91 -1.57 7.22
C THR A 264 -13.54 -1.65 7.88
N LEU A 265 -12.56 -0.95 7.31
CA LEU A 265 -11.26 -0.71 7.92
C LEU A 265 -11.19 0.75 8.35
N GLY A 266 -10.82 1.00 9.60
CA GLY A 266 -10.57 2.33 10.13
C GLY A 266 -9.32 2.99 9.53
N ASP A 267 -8.96 4.14 10.09
CA ASP A 267 -7.80 4.92 9.65
C ASP A 267 -6.48 4.19 9.97
N HIS A 268 -5.49 4.33 9.08
CA HIS A 268 -4.12 3.81 9.28
C HIS A 268 -4.00 2.30 9.53
N VAL A 269 -5.01 1.52 9.19
CA VAL A 269 -4.94 0.06 9.24
C VAL A 269 -3.83 -0.46 8.32
N THR A 270 -3.10 -1.47 8.78
CA THR A 270 -2.06 -2.12 7.98
C THR A 270 -2.37 -3.61 7.84
N LEU A 271 -2.57 -4.06 6.62
CA LEU A 271 -2.62 -5.48 6.27
C LEU A 271 -1.27 -5.87 5.66
N ALA A 272 -0.50 -6.71 6.36
CA ALA A 272 0.76 -7.24 5.83
C ALA A 272 0.49 -8.22 4.66
N ALA A 273 1.55 -8.64 3.97
CA ALA A 273 1.43 -9.49 2.78
C ALA A 273 0.57 -10.74 3.02
N LYS A 274 -0.35 -11.01 2.10
CA LYS A 274 -1.30 -12.15 2.16
C LYS A 274 -2.25 -12.12 3.36
N ALA A 275 -2.37 -11.01 4.08
CA ALA A 275 -3.37 -10.89 5.13
C ALA A 275 -4.78 -10.74 4.53
N ALA A 276 -5.80 -11.27 5.20
CA ALA A 276 -7.18 -11.19 4.74
C ALA A 276 -8.13 -10.80 5.88
N VAL A 277 -9.17 -10.05 5.53
CA VAL A 277 -10.29 -9.73 6.42
C VAL A 277 -11.55 -10.34 5.85
N LEU A 278 -12.27 -11.15 6.65
CA LEU A 278 -13.54 -11.75 6.23
C LEU A 278 -14.64 -10.69 6.05
N GLY A 279 -15.68 -11.05 5.31
CA GLY A 279 -16.79 -10.16 5.01
C GLY A 279 -17.57 -9.67 6.24
N HIS A 280 -18.13 -8.47 6.13
CA HIS A 280 -18.96 -7.85 7.18
C HIS A 280 -18.21 -7.67 8.52
N ARG A 281 -16.92 -7.34 8.49
CA ARG A 281 -16.12 -7.10 9.70
C ARG A 281 -15.74 -5.63 9.82
N THR A 282 -15.67 -5.17 11.07
CA THR A 282 -15.16 -3.84 11.40
C THR A 282 -13.79 -3.97 12.05
N ILE A 283 -12.80 -3.31 11.47
CA ILE A 283 -11.43 -3.26 11.93
C ILE A 283 -11.16 -1.83 12.37
N GLY A 284 -10.82 -1.63 13.64
CA GLY A 284 -10.61 -0.31 14.23
C GLY A 284 -9.38 0.42 13.68
N ASP A 285 -9.21 1.66 14.12
CA ASP A 285 -8.11 2.52 13.68
C ASP A 285 -6.74 1.96 14.10
N GLY A 286 -5.74 2.12 13.26
CA GLY A 286 -4.35 1.74 13.56
C GLY A 286 -4.10 0.24 13.75
N VAL A 287 -5.06 -0.62 13.46
CA VAL A 287 -4.89 -2.07 13.56
C VAL A 287 -3.81 -2.55 12.61
N ALA A 288 -2.95 -3.47 13.10
CA ALA A 288 -1.92 -4.11 12.28
C ALA A 288 -2.16 -5.63 12.21
N VAL A 289 -2.37 -6.13 11.00
CA VAL A 289 -2.55 -7.56 10.72
C VAL A 289 -1.26 -8.12 10.14
N GLY A 290 -0.71 -9.13 10.81
CA GLY A 290 0.53 -9.81 10.41
C GLY A 290 0.38 -10.58 9.09
N ALA A 291 1.51 -10.89 8.46
CA ALA A 291 1.53 -11.60 7.18
C ALA A 291 0.81 -12.96 7.24
N ALA A 292 0.12 -13.30 6.15
CA ALA A 292 -0.62 -14.56 5.97
C ALA A 292 -1.69 -14.82 7.05
N SER A 293 -2.15 -13.79 7.75
CA SER A 293 -3.18 -13.90 8.80
C SER A 293 -4.57 -13.66 8.24
N VAL A 294 -5.56 -14.38 8.74
CA VAL A 294 -6.97 -14.19 8.40
C VAL A 294 -7.73 -13.69 9.63
N VAL A 295 -8.33 -12.51 9.51
CA VAL A 295 -9.13 -11.90 10.57
C VAL A 295 -10.58 -12.32 10.44
N HIS A 296 -11.06 -13.09 11.42
CA HIS A 296 -12.42 -13.63 11.45
C HIS A 296 -13.41 -12.72 12.18
N ASP A 297 -12.94 -11.93 13.16
CA ASP A 297 -13.79 -11.13 14.04
C ASP A 297 -13.39 -9.65 14.01
N ALA A 298 -14.30 -8.78 14.47
CA ALA A 298 -13.99 -7.36 14.64
C ALA A 298 -12.74 -7.16 15.53
N GLN A 299 -11.95 -6.14 15.21
CA GLN A 299 -10.75 -5.80 15.97
C GLN A 299 -10.88 -4.39 16.53
N PRO A 300 -10.59 -4.16 17.82
CA PRO A 300 -10.58 -2.84 18.41
C PRO A 300 -9.40 -1.99 17.90
N ASP A 301 -9.47 -0.67 18.10
CA ASP A 301 -8.41 0.26 17.71
C ASP A 301 -7.04 -0.16 18.26
N GLY A 302 -6.01 0.00 17.44
CA GLY A 302 -4.61 -0.28 17.77
C GLY A 302 -4.27 -1.76 17.95
N ALA A 303 -5.19 -2.69 17.76
CA ALA A 303 -4.93 -4.12 17.91
C ALA A 303 -3.82 -4.60 16.94
N ARG A 304 -3.03 -5.56 17.41
CA ARG A 304 -2.05 -6.27 16.60
C ARG A 304 -2.36 -7.76 16.59
N VAL A 305 -2.68 -8.29 15.41
CA VAL A 305 -3.08 -9.69 15.25
C VAL A 305 -2.20 -10.41 14.24
N THR A 306 -1.85 -11.66 14.55
CA THR A 306 -0.98 -12.48 13.69
C THR A 306 -1.38 -13.95 13.78
N GLY A 307 -1.40 -14.68 12.67
CA GLY A 307 -1.92 -16.04 12.61
C GLY A 307 -0.92 -17.17 12.35
N ILE A 308 0.09 -17.04 11.47
CA ILE A 308 0.89 -18.17 10.99
C ILE A 308 2.38 -17.81 10.94
N PRO A 309 3.25 -18.28 11.86
CA PRO A 309 4.69 -18.26 11.67
C PRO A 309 5.18 -19.50 10.93
N ALA A 310 6.21 -19.38 10.07
CA ALA A 310 6.99 -20.52 9.62
C ALA A 310 7.88 -20.99 10.78
N ILE A 311 7.86 -22.30 11.06
CA ILE A 311 8.68 -22.94 12.07
C ILE A 311 9.47 -24.09 11.44
N ASN A 312 10.44 -24.67 12.19
CA ASN A 312 11.22 -25.80 11.70
C ASN A 312 10.29 -26.93 11.20
N HIS A 313 10.60 -27.50 10.04
CA HIS A 313 9.74 -28.49 9.35
C HIS A 313 9.36 -29.68 10.24
N ARG A 314 10.30 -30.27 10.99
CA ARG A 314 9.99 -31.40 11.89
C ARG A 314 9.08 -31.00 13.03
N THR A 315 9.22 -29.78 13.54
CA THR A 315 8.35 -29.22 14.58
C THR A 315 6.96 -28.97 14.00
N TRP A 316 6.87 -28.43 12.77
CA TRP A 316 5.61 -28.22 12.08
C TRP A 316 4.84 -29.52 11.86
N LEU A 317 5.50 -30.58 11.39
CA LEU A 317 4.86 -31.90 11.19
C LEU A 317 4.22 -32.41 12.49
N ARG A 318 4.94 -32.32 13.62
CA ARG A 318 4.41 -32.72 14.93
C ARG A 318 3.24 -31.84 15.39
N ALA A 319 3.36 -30.53 15.22
CA ALA A 319 2.30 -29.59 15.56
C ALA A 319 1.05 -29.81 14.70
N ALA A 320 1.21 -30.00 13.40
CA ALA A 320 0.11 -30.26 12.47
C ALA A 320 -0.65 -31.55 12.79
N THR A 321 0.07 -32.62 13.16
CA THR A 321 -0.55 -33.89 13.61
C THR A 321 -1.31 -33.71 14.91
N ALA A 322 -0.76 -32.95 15.87
CA ALA A 322 -1.40 -32.70 17.15
C ALA A 322 -2.61 -31.76 17.04
N PHE A 323 -2.68 -30.90 16.02
CA PHE A 323 -3.72 -29.87 15.88
C PHE A 323 -5.13 -30.48 15.84
N SER A 324 -5.33 -31.59 15.12
CA SER A 324 -6.62 -32.28 15.04
C SER A 324 -7.05 -32.89 16.37
N GLU A 325 -6.10 -33.22 17.25
CA GLU A 325 -6.35 -33.82 18.57
C GLU A 325 -6.58 -32.76 19.68
N LEU A 326 -6.32 -31.48 19.44
CA LEU A 326 -6.49 -30.43 20.47
C LEU A 326 -7.84 -30.45 21.19
N PRO A 327 -9.00 -30.63 20.51
CA PRO A 327 -10.30 -30.71 21.23
C PRO A 327 -10.35 -31.88 22.24
N ASN A 328 -9.71 -33.02 21.93
CA ASN A 328 -9.66 -34.18 22.79
C ASN A 328 -8.71 -33.92 23.98
N VAL A 329 -7.55 -33.34 23.71
CA VAL A 329 -6.57 -32.96 24.73
C VAL A 329 -7.17 -31.96 25.73
N LEU A 330 -7.91 -30.94 25.25
CA LEU A 330 -8.58 -29.97 26.12
C LEU A 330 -9.65 -30.63 27.01
N ARG A 331 -10.40 -31.63 26.51
CA ARG A 331 -11.36 -32.38 27.31
C ARG A 331 -10.64 -33.19 28.40
N ALA A 332 -9.62 -33.94 28.01
CA ALA A 332 -8.82 -34.72 28.96
C ALA A 332 -8.18 -33.86 30.06
N LEU A 333 -7.68 -32.66 29.68
CA LEU A 333 -7.12 -31.72 30.65
C LEU A 333 -8.15 -31.21 31.67
N ARG A 334 -9.38 -30.90 31.20
CA ARG A 334 -10.48 -30.49 32.11
C ARG A 334 -10.85 -31.59 33.07
N ASP A 335 -10.90 -32.86 32.60
CA ASP A 335 -11.22 -34.01 33.43
C ASP A 335 -10.11 -34.25 34.46
N LEU A 336 -8.84 -34.12 34.03
CA LEU A 336 -7.68 -34.26 34.94
C LEU A 336 -7.72 -33.18 36.04
N ARG A 337 -8.00 -31.91 35.68
CA ARG A 337 -8.14 -30.84 36.67
C ARG A 337 -9.22 -31.10 37.69
N ARG A 338 -10.38 -31.64 37.28
CA ARG A 338 -11.47 -32.01 38.20
C ARG A 338 -11.02 -33.11 39.15
N ARG A 339 -10.33 -34.14 38.65
CA ARG A 339 -9.80 -35.24 39.48
C ARG A 339 -8.75 -34.78 40.48
N VAL A 340 -7.83 -33.92 40.05
CA VAL A 340 -6.80 -33.35 40.93
C VAL A 340 -7.47 -32.55 42.05
N LYS A 341 -8.42 -31.67 41.73
CA LYS A 341 -9.14 -30.87 42.72
C LYS A 341 -9.87 -31.77 43.75
N ALA A 342 -10.54 -32.82 43.32
CA ALA A 342 -11.21 -33.74 44.21
C ALA A 342 -10.24 -34.48 45.15
N LEU A 343 -9.04 -34.84 44.69
CA LEU A 343 -7.99 -35.45 45.49
C LEU A 343 -7.37 -34.49 46.50
N GLU A 344 -7.22 -33.20 46.13
CA GLU A 344 -6.73 -32.17 47.04
C GLU A 344 -7.75 -31.90 48.16
N GLU A 345 -9.03 -31.76 47.81
CA GLU A 345 -10.12 -31.61 48.80
C GLU A 345 -10.25 -32.80 49.76
N ALA A 346 -10.08 -34.03 49.24
CA ALA A 346 -10.10 -35.24 50.10
C ALA A 346 -8.92 -35.28 51.07
N ARG A 347 -7.73 -34.84 50.63
CA ARG A 347 -6.54 -34.80 51.48
C ARG A 347 -6.65 -33.75 52.59
N ASP A 348 -7.27 -32.61 52.34
CA ASP A 348 -7.42 -31.53 53.33
C ASP A 348 -8.52 -31.83 54.37
N HIS A 349 -9.26 -32.96 54.22
CA HIS A 349 -10.26 -33.45 55.15
C HIS A 349 -9.78 -34.68 55.99
N GLU A 350 -8.56 -35.20 55.74
CA GLU A 350 -7.83 -36.17 56.58
C GLU A 350 -6.87 -35.43 57.57
#